data_a87f532856a996d99286532d366f6980
#
_entry.id   a87f532856a996d99286532d366f6980
#
_cell.length_a   1.000
_cell.length_b   1.000
_cell.length_c   1.000
_cell.angle_alpha   90.00
_cell.angle_beta   90.00
_cell.angle_gamma   90.00
#
_symmetry.space_group_name_H-M   'P 1'
#
loop_
_entity.id
_entity.type
_entity.pdbx_description
1 polymer ?
#
loop_
_entity_poly.entity_id
_entity_poly.type
_entity_poly.pdbx_seq_one_letter_code
_entity_poly.pdbx_strand_id
1 'polypeptide(L)'
;MHVRKYLADEIIFQQGDGGAGAILVLEGSVRVMANKTQLAQLETGDFFGEIALAEPERRTADAFSIHNSSLVYFLRQDLEEWIEYEPRLGAKFLMNLSSTLAKRLLQANKLIGEH
;
A
#
# COMPACT_ATOMS: atom_id res chain seq x y z
N MET A 1 -13.25 2.06 5.56
CA MET A 1 -12.34 2.85 4.73
C MET A 1 -12.16 4.23 5.33
N HIS A 2 -10.93 4.63 5.55
CA HIS A 2 -10.63 5.91 6.19
C HIS A 2 -9.63 6.70 5.38
N VAL A 3 -9.87 8.01 5.27
CA VAL A 3 -8.93 8.94 4.67
C VAL A 3 -8.17 9.65 5.79
N ARG A 4 -6.85 9.65 5.71
CA ARG A 4 -5.98 10.39 6.64
C ARG A 4 -5.05 11.30 5.88
N LYS A 5 -4.80 12.48 6.46
CA LYS A 5 -3.89 13.46 5.90
C LYS A 5 -2.62 13.52 6.72
N TYR A 6 -1.50 13.63 6.01
CA TYR A 6 -0.18 13.72 6.62
C TYR A 6 0.55 14.94 6.07
N LEU A 7 1.25 15.62 6.95
CA LEU A 7 2.16 16.69 6.54
C LEU A 7 3.47 16.07 6.04
N ALA A 8 4.25 16.86 5.32
CA ALA A 8 5.57 16.43 4.89
C ALA A 8 6.39 15.97 6.10
N ASP A 9 7.16 14.90 5.92
CA ASP A 9 8.03 14.27 6.91
C ASP A 9 7.31 13.59 8.09
N GLU A 10 5.99 13.53 8.11
CA GLU A 10 5.27 12.79 9.14
C GLU A 10 5.43 11.28 8.94
N ILE A 11 5.56 10.57 10.05
CA ILE A 11 5.61 9.10 10.06
C ILE A 11 4.20 8.57 9.86
N ILE A 12 4.06 7.65 8.90
CA ILE A 12 2.79 6.97 8.61
C ILE A 12 2.70 5.69 9.44
N PHE A 13 3.76 4.88 9.42
CA PHE A 13 3.91 3.74 10.29
C PHE A 13 5.39 3.40 10.44
N GLN A 14 5.71 2.61 11.46
CA GLN A 14 7.07 2.16 11.74
C GLN A 14 7.15 0.65 11.70
N GLN A 15 8.34 0.14 11.44
CA GLN A 15 8.62 -1.30 11.49
C GLN A 15 8.17 -1.85 12.84
N GLY A 16 7.47 -2.96 12.81
CA GLY A 16 6.93 -3.61 14.02
C GLY A 16 5.51 -3.18 14.39
N ASP A 17 5.00 -2.10 13.82
CA ASP A 17 3.61 -1.68 14.06
C ASP A 17 2.64 -2.74 13.54
N GLY A 18 1.53 -2.90 14.22
CA GLY A 18 0.44 -3.71 13.73
C GLY A 18 -0.12 -3.13 12.45
N GLY A 19 -0.35 -3.98 11.45
CA GLY A 19 -0.92 -3.56 10.18
C GLY A 19 -2.07 -4.48 9.79
N ALA A 20 -3.24 -3.92 9.58
CA ALA A 20 -4.44 -4.68 9.24
C ALA A 20 -5.05 -4.29 7.91
N GLY A 21 -4.41 -3.45 7.13
CA GLY A 21 -4.98 -2.99 5.88
C GLY A 21 -3.96 -2.55 4.86
N ALA A 22 -4.44 -2.33 3.65
CA ALA A 22 -3.68 -1.73 2.58
C ALA A 22 -3.87 -0.22 2.57
N ILE A 23 -2.95 0.48 1.97
CA ILE A 23 -2.96 1.93 1.89
C ILE A 23 -2.84 2.35 0.43
N LEU A 24 -3.72 3.24 0.00
CA LEU A 24 -3.67 3.86 -1.31
C LEU A 24 -3.28 5.32 -1.17
N VAL A 25 -2.31 5.77 -1.95
CA VAL A 25 -1.94 7.18 -2.00
C VAL A 25 -2.94 7.89 -2.92
N LEU A 26 -3.85 8.68 -2.33
CA LEU A 26 -4.79 9.50 -3.11
C LEU A 26 -4.09 10.71 -3.70
N GLU A 27 -3.23 11.35 -2.92
CA GLU A 27 -2.53 12.55 -3.30
C GLU A 27 -1.25 12.63 -2.48
N GLY A 28 -0.15 13.01 -3.10
CA GLY A 28 1.12 13.18 -2.43
C GLY A 28 2.13 12.12 -2.78
N SER A 29 3.07 11.89 -1.87
CA SER A 29 4.19 11.00 -2.08
C SER A 29 4.65 10.40 -0.75
N VAL A 30 4.97 9.11 -0.77
CA VAL A 30 5.35 8.34 0.42
C VAL A 30 6.67 7.62 0.18
N ARG A 31 7.56 7.66 1.15
CA ARG A 31 8.82 6.90 1.12
C ARG A 31 8.73 5.72 2.08
N VAL A 32 9.10 4.56 1.59
CA VAL A 32 9.17 3.32 2.38
C VAL A 32 10.64 2.96 2.57
N MET A 33 11.04 2.82 3.82
CA MET A 33 12.44 2.58 4.22
C MET A 33 12.57 1.34 5.09
N ALA A 34 13.64 0.60 4.92
CA ALA A 34 14.03 -0.47 5.84
C ALA A 34 15.55 -0.45 6.00
N ASN A 35 16.01 -0.43 7.26
CA ASN A 35 17.45 -0.48 7.58
C ASN A 35 18.26 0.59 6.81
N LYS A 36 17.77 1.81 6.79
CA LYS A 36 18.37 2.96 6.09
C LYS A 36 18.38 2.84 4.56
N THR A 37 17.71 1.85 4.01
CA THR A 37 17.61 1.65 2.57
C THR A 37 16.20 2.02 2.11
N GLN A 38 16.11 2.83 1.06
CA GLN A 38 14.81 3.12 0.46
C GLN A 38 14.34 1.90 -0.34
N LEU A 39 13.20 1.33 0.06
CA LEU A 39 12.59 0.22 -0.64
C LEU A 39 11.70 0.68 -1.78
N ALA A 40 11.01 1.79 -1.59
CA ALA A 40 10.07 2.31 -2.59
C ALA A 40 9.76 3.77 -2.34
N GLN A 41 9.39 4.45 -3.39
CA GLN A 41 8.75 5.75 -3.33
C GLN A 41 7.41 5.62 -4.04
N LEU A 42 6.35 5.92 -3.33
CA LEU A 42 4.98 5.72 -3.80
C LEU A 42 4.35 7.06 -4.13
N GLU A 43 3.73 7.13 -5.28
CA GLU A 43 3.07 8.33 -5.78
C GLU A 43 1.56 8.14 -5.83
N THR A 44 0.84 9.17 -6.21
CA THR A 44 -0.62 9.11 -6.36
C THR A 44 -1.04 7.90 -7.18
N GLY A 45 -1.97 7.12 -6.63
CA GLY A 45 -2.48 5.91 -7.25
C GLY A 45 -1.78 4.62 -6.84
N ASP A 46 -0.65 4.71 -6.14
CA ASP A 46 0.08 3.52 -5.71
C ASP A 46 -0.49 2.93 -4.41
N PHE A 47 -0.39 1.60 -4.30
CA PHE A 47 -0.78 0.84 -3.11
C PHE A 47 0.44 0.36 -2.36
N PHE A 48 0.30 0.20 -1.05
CA PHE A 48 1.27 -0.54 -0.25
C PHE A 48 0.59 -1.19 0.96
N GLY A 49 1.26 -2.20 1.53
CA GLY A 49 0.71 -2.94 2.67
C GLY A 49 -0.38 -3.93 2.28
N GLU A 50 -0.46 -4.31 1.02
CA GLU A 50 -1.51 -5.19 0.49
C GLU A 50 -1.53 -6.58 1.10
N ILE A 51 -0.40 -7.07 1.61
CA ILE A 51 -0.34 -8.38 2.27
C ILE A 51 -1.26 -8.40 3.50
N ALA A 52 -1.39 -7.27 4.18
CA ALA A 52 -2.25 -7.16 5.34
C ALA A 52 -3.76 -7.34 5.03
N LEU A 53 -4.16 -7.29 3.76
CA LEU A 53 -5.52 -7.62 3.35
C LEU A 53 -5.78 -9.12 3.41
N ALA A 54 -4.78 -9.92 3.07
CA ALA A 54 -4.88 -11.37 3.09
C ALA A 54 -4.55 -11.92 4.49
N GLU A 55 -3.44 -11.47 5.05
CA GLU A 55 -2.95 -11.91 6.35
C GLU A 55 -2.48 -10.71 7.16
N PRO A 56 -3.17 -10.35 8.25
CA PRO A 56 -2.71 -9.26 9.10
C PRO A 56 -1.32 -9.58 9.66
N GLU A 57 -0.37 -8.71 9.38
CA GLU A 57 1.01 -8.86 9.81
C GLU A 57 1.54 -7.56 10.39
N ARG A 58 2.67 -7.66 11.10
CA ARG A 58 3.38 -6.47 11.52
C ARG A 58 4.07 -5.83 10.33
N ARG A 59 4.13 -4.52 10.33
CA ARG A 59 4.85 -3.78 9.29
C ARG A 59 6.33 -4.14 9.32
N THR A 60 6.90 -4.38 8.15
CA THR A 60 8.30 -4.78 7.99
C THR A 60 9.21 -3.62 7.62
N ALA A 61 8.65 -2.43 7.47
CA ALA A 61 9.37 -1.23 7.06
C ALA A 61 8.76 0.00 7.71
N ASP A 62 9.46 1.11 7.60
CA ASP A 62 8.94 2.42 7.99
C ASP A 62 8.38 3.12 6.77
N ALA A 63 7.32 3.90 6.94
CA ALA A 63 6.78 4.75 5.89
C ALA A 63 6.55 6.16 6.42
N PHE A 64 6.90 7.15 5.61
CA PHE A 64 6.65 8.54 5.96
C PHE A 64 6.34 9.35 4.71
N SER A 65 5.61 10.45 4.89
CA SER A 65 5.26 11.30 3.76
C SER A 65 6.43 12.21 3.38
N ILE A 66 6.65 12.32 2.07
CA ILE A 66 7.67 13.22 1.51
C ILE A 66 7.07 14.62 1.39
N HIS A 67 5.85 14.68 0.90
CA HIS A 67 5.05 15.90 0.77
C HIS A 67 3.77 15.75 1.56
N ASN A 68 3.00 16.81 1.70
CA ASN A 68 1.66 16.72 2.28
C ASN A 68 0.87 15.69 1.47
N SER A 69 0.33 14.69 2.14
CA SER A 69 -0.29 13.54 1.47
C SER A 69 -1.63 13.20 2.06
N SER A 70 -2.50 12.65 1.22
CA SER A 70 -3.79 12.08 1.62
C SER A 70 -3.77 10.60 1.29
N LEU A 71 -4.00 9.76 2.29
CA LEU A 71 -3.96 8.31 2.16
C LEU A 71 -5.32 7.71 2.50
N VAL A 72 -5.68 6.64 1.80
CA VAL A 72 -6.89 5.86 2.11
C VAL A 72 -6.46 4.53 2.68
N TYR A 73 -7.03 4.17 3.82
CA TYR A 73 -6.80 2.89 4.48
C TYR A 73 -7.96 1.95 4.17
N PHE A 74 -7.62 0.74 3.72
CA PHE A 74 -8.58 -0.32 3.44
C PHE A 74 -8.31 -1.50 4.34
N LEU A 75 -9.35 -1.96 5.04
CA LEU A 75 -9.32 -3.22 5.75
C LEU A 75 -9.85 -4.33 4.85
N ARG A 76 -9.51 -5.57 5.16
CA ARG A 76 -10.07 -6.72 4.45
C ARG A 76 -11.60 -6.69 4.48
N GLN A 77 -12.17 -6.28 5.59
CA GLN A 77 -13.60 -6.14 5.77
C GLN A 77 -14.23 -5.18 4.75
N ASP A 78 -13.55 -4.06 4.45
CA ASP A 78 -14.01 -3.10 3.46
C ASP A 78 -14.08 -3.75 2.07
N LEU A 79 -13.07 -4.52 1.72
CA LEU A 79 -13.02 -5.23 0.44
C LEU A 79 -14.14 -6.27 0.35
N GLU A 80 -14.38 -7.02 1.42
CA GLU A 80 -15.46 -8.01 1.47
C GLU A 80 -16.83 -7.36 1.25
N GLU A 81 -17.06 -6.20 1.86
CA GLU A 81 -18.29 -5.43 1.67
C GLU A 81 -18.44 -4.94 0.23
N TRP A 82 -17.36 -4.48 -0.38
CA TRP A 82 -17.41 -4.04 -1.76
C TRP A 82 -17.73 -5.18 -2.71
N ILE A 83 -17.16 -6.35 -2.48
CA ILE A 83 -17.45 -7.53 -3.33
C ILE A 83 -18.94 -7.89 -3.22
N GLU A 84 -19.51 -7.80 -2.05
CA GLU A 84 -20.91 -8.16 -1.82
C GLU A 84 -21.90 -7.09 -2.29
N TYR A 85 -21.67 -5.83 -1.94
CA TYR A 85 -22.62 -4.75 -2.16
C TYR A 85 -22.26 -3.80 -3.29
N GLU A 86 -21.00 -3.75 -3.69
CA GLU A 86 -20.50 -2.91 -4.76
C GLU A 86 -19.56 -3.73 -5.65
N PRO A 87 -20.07 -4.80 -6.29
CA PRO A 87 -19.22 -5.77 -6.97
C PRO A 87 -18.35 -5.17 -8.10
N ARG A 88 -18.83 -4.14 -8.79
CA ARG A 88 -18.04 -3.47 -9.83
C ARG A 88 -16.84 -2.75 -9.24
N LEU A 89 -17.04 -2.09 -8.08
CA LEU A 89 -15.95 -1.42 -7.38
C LEU A 89 -14.96 -2.43 -6.84
N GLY A 90 -15.45 -3.51 -6.22
CA GLY A 90 -14.60 -4.59 -5.72
C GLY A 90 -13.77 -5.24 -6.81
N ALA A 91 -14.38 -5.53 -7.95
CA ALA A 91 -13.71 -6.12 -9.10
C ALA A 91 -12.62 -5.19 -9.65
N LYS A 92 -12.93 -3.91 -9.79
CA LYS A 92 -11.98 -2.92 -10.29
C LYS A 92 -10.79 -2.78 -9.35
N PHE A 93 -11.04 -2.75 -8.04
CA PHE A 93 -9.99 -2.71 -7.03
C PHE A 93 -9.07 -3.92 -7.16
N LEU A 94 -9.65 -5.13 -7.24
CA LEU A 94 -8.88 -6.37 -7.36
C LEU A 94 -8.07 -6.43 -8.64
N MET A 95 -8.61 -5.96 -9.75
CA MET A 95 -7.88 -5.91 -11.01
C MET A 95 -6.68 -4.96 -10.92
N ASN A 96 -6.87 -3.79 -10.32
CA ASN A 96 -5.79 -2.83 -10.12
C ASN A 96 -4.71 -3.39 -9.18
N LEU A 97 -5.12 -4.05 -8.11
CA LEU A 97 -4.21 -4.71 -7.17
C LEU A 97 -3.42 -5.81 -7.87
N SER A 98 -4.08 -6.65 -8.64
CA SER A 98 -3.44 -7.73 -9.40
C SER A 98 -2.40 -7.19 -10.37
N SER A 99 -2.74 -6.11 -11.08
CA SER A 99 -1.82 -5.45 -12.01
C SER A 99 -0.58 -4.91 -11.29
N THR A 100 -0.76 -4.30 -10.13
CA THR A 100 0.34 -3.78 -9.32
C THR A 100 1.27 -4.90 -8.85
N LEU A 101 0.68 -5.99 -8.34
CA LEU A 101 1.45 -7.15 -7.88
C LEU A 101 2.21 -7.82 -9.02
N ALA A 102 1.60 -7.93 -10.20
CA ALA A 102 2.25 -8.48 -11.38
C ALA A 102 3.47 -7.66 -11.78
N LYS A 103 3.36 -6.33 -11.77
CA LYS A 103 4.48 -5.43 -12.07
C LYS A 103 5.61 -5.56 -11.06
N ARG A 104 5.29 -5.68 -9.78
CA ARG A 104 6.28 -5.86 -8.72
C ARG A 104 7.01 -7.19 -8.87
N LEU A 105 6.28 -8.25 -9.24
CA LEU A 105 6.87 -9.56 -9.48
C LEU A 105 7.84 -9.53 -10.67
N LEU A 106 7.48 -8.88 -11.76
CA LEU A 106 8.35 -8.70 -12.92
C LEU A 106 9.62 -7.94 -12.55
N GLN A 107 9.51 -6.89 -11.76
CA GLN A 107 10.67 -6.13 -11.29
C GLN A 107 11.58 -6.99 -10.42
N ALA A 108 11.02 -7.78 -9.53
CA ALA A 108 11.79 -8.70 -8.68
C ALA A 108 12.54 -9.73 -9.53
N ASN A 109 11.88 -10.29 -10.54
CA ASN A 109 12.51 -11.26 -11.45
C ASN A 109 13.67 -10.64 -12.22
N LYS A 110 13.53 -9.40 -12.66
CA LYS A 110 14.63 -8.67 -13.33
C LYS A 110 15.81 -8.45 -12.40
N LEU A 111 15.55 -8.11 -11.14
CA LEU A 111 16.60 -7.87 -10.15
C LEU A 111 17.43 -9.12 -9.87
N ILE A 112 16.81 -10.30 -9.91
CA ILE A 112 17.52 -11.57 -9.69
C ILE A 112 17.98 -12.22 -10.98
N GLY A 113 17.80 -11.54 -12.13
CA GLY A 113 18.28 -12.02 -13.42
C GLY A 113 17.47 -13.14 -14.05
N GLU A 114 16.26 -13.39 -13.60
CA GLU A 114 15.34 -14.35 -14.18
C GLU A 114 14.38 -13.72 -15.16
N HIS A 115 14.02 -14.47 -16.18
CA HIS A 115 13.17 -13.98 -17.26
C HIS A 115 12.12 -14.95 -17.66
#